data_9d767472f61d948720d6a1862aee9a3c
#
_entry.id   9d767472f61d948720d6a1862aee9a3c
#
_cell.length_a   1.000
_cell.length_b   1.000
_cell.length_c   1.000
_cell.angle_alpha   90.00
_cell.angle_beta   90.00
_cell.angle_gamma   90.00
#
_symmetry.space_group_name_H-M   'P 1'
#
loop_
_entity.id
_entity.type
_entity.pdbx_description
1 polymer ?
#
loop_
_entity_poly.entity_id
_entity_poly.type
_entity_poly.pdbx_seq_one_letter_code
_entity_poly.pdbx_strand_id
1 'polypeptide(L)'
;MLSQVCNMTGLEAYTVQNWVKRRFVSSPKGRMYDVDQFSRLVIINMLKQSLQLDTIEKLLSYINGHLDDHADDMITDSELYHLFVSLLIKHEGFSDFNKTKELAQQLTDTYKEPLPGAKKRLCKVLEIMTQSYYSAELKRHAEILMCELD
;
A
#
# COMPACT_ATOMS: atom_id res chain seq x y z
N MET A 1 13.63 13.60 6.08
CA MET A 1 14.98 13.08 5.70
C MET A 1 15.01 11.56 5.76
N LEU A 2 15.95 10.89 5.10
CA LEU A 2 16.04 9.41 5.07
C LEU A 2 16.02 8.78 6.47
N SER A 3 16.78 9.33 7.42
CA SER A 3 16.81 8.85 8.80
C SER A 3 15.44 8.88 9.49
N GLN A 4 14.63 9.90 9.23
CA GLN A 4 13.25 9.98 9.77
C GLN A 4 12.36 8.89 9.15
N VAL A 5 12.48 8.67 7.84
CA VAL A 5 11.75 7.60 7.15
C VAL A 5 12.11 6.24 7.76
N CYS A 6 13.40 5.95 7.94
CA CYS A 6 13.85 4.70 8.55
C CYS A 6 13.31 4.53 9.97
N ASN A 7 13.38 5.58 10.80
CA ASN A 7 12.86 5.53 12.17
C ASN A 7 11.34 5.28 12.24
N MET A 8 10.58 5.87 11.31
CA MET A 8 9.11 5.73 11.29
C MET A 8 8.64 4.40 10.68
N THR A 9 9.39 3.86 9.73
CA THR A 9 8.98 2.65 8.97
C THR A 9 9.65 1.38 9.46
N GLY A 10 10.72 1.48 10.24
CA GLY A 10 11.59 0.34 10.57
C GLY A 10 12.42 -0.18 9.39
N LEU A 11 12.41 0.52 8.26
CA LEU A 11 13.19 0.14 7.08
C LEU A 11 14.65 0.56 7.22
N GLU A 12 15.54 -0.31 6.76
CA GLU A 12 16.95 0.03 6.61
C GLU A 12 17.16 1.09 5.51
N ALA A 13 18.11 2.01 5.72
CA ALA A 13 18.41 3.06 4.76
C ALA A 13 18.76 2.52 3.36
N TYR A 14 19.50 1.39 3.32
CA TYR A 14 19.82 0.69 2.08
C TYR A 14 18.57 0.22 1.32
N THR A 15 17.57 -0.29 2.03
CA THR A 15 16.32 -0.75 1.44
C THR A 15 15.57 0.40 0.78
N VAL A 16 15.42 1.52 1.48
CA VAL A 16 14.76 2.72 0.94
C VAL A 16 15.50 3.25 -0.30
N GLN A 17 16.83 3.37 -0.21
CA GLN A 17 17.66 3.81 -1.34
C GLN A 17 17.57 2.87 -2.55
N ASN A 18 17.54 1.55 -2.31
CA ASN A 18 17.37 0.56 -3.37
C ASN A 18 16.00 0.67 -4.05
N TRP A 19 14.92 0.91 -3.30
CA TRP A 19 13.58 1.10 -3.87
C TRP A 19 13.50 2.38 -4.72
N VAL A 20 14.15 3.46 -4.29
CA VAL A 20 14.29 4.68 -5.10
C VAL A 20 15.10 4.41 -6.37
N LYS A 21 16.25 3.74 -6.26
CA LYS A 21 17.11 3.38 -7.41
C LYS A 21 16.37 2.51 -8.43
N ARG A 22 15.57 1.56 -7.95
CA ARG A 22 14.76 0.66 -8.80
C ARG A 22 13.42 1.29 -9.26
N ARG A 23 13.19 2.56 -8.92
CA ARG A 23 11.98 3.33 -9.31
C ARG A 23 10.66 2.76 -8.78
N PHE A 24 10.68 2.09 -7.63
CA PHE A 24 9.45 1.78 -6.89
C PHE A 24 8.91 3.01 -6.14
N VAL A 25 9.79 3.95 -5.81
CA VAL A 25 9.49 5.22 -5.18
C VAL A 25 10.25 6.32 -5.93
N SER A 26 9.64 7.47 -6.14
CA SER A 26 10.28 8.62 -6.78
C SER A 26 11.42 9.18 -5.93
N SER A 27 12.38 9.84 -6.59
CA SER A 27 13.54 10.41 -5.90
C SER A 27 13.14 11.57 -4.98
N PRO A 28 13.67 11.63 -3.74
CA PRO A 28 13.38 12.72 -2.83
C PRO A 28 13.92 14.05 -3.36
N LYS A 29 13.16 15.11 -3.19
CA LYS A 29 13.59 16.48 -3.54
C LYS A 29 14.40 17.08 -2.38
N GLY A 30 15.63 17.51 -2.64
CA GLY A 30 16.49 18.13 -1.62
C GLY A 30 16.72 17.26 -0.37
N ARG A 31 16.81 15.94 -0.53
CA ARG A 31 16.93 14.94 0.54
C ARG A 31 15.69 14.80 1.44
N MET A 32 14.57 15.41 1.06
CA MET A 32 13.31 15.34 1.78
C MET A 32 12.33 14.44 1.01
N TYR A 33 11.69 13.53 1.73
CA TYR A 33 10.56 12.76 1.25
C TYR A 33 9.28 13.53 1.57
N ASP A 34 8.40 13.69 0.59
CA ASP A 34 7.07 14.24 0.82
C ASP A 34 6.12 13.17 1.39
N VAL A 35 4.87 13.57 1.65
CA VAL A 35 3.87 12.69 2.25
C VAL A 35 3.49 11.52 1.32
N ASP A 36 3.45 11.76 0.01
CA ASP A 36 3.10 10.71 -0.95
C ASP A 36 4.22 9.69 -1.10
N GLN A 37 5.49 10.15 -1.20
CA GLN A 37 6.65 9.27 -1.20
C GLN A 37 6.73 8.43 0.09
N PHE A 38 6.45 9.05 1.24
CA PHE A 38 6.41 8.34 2.52
C PHE A 38 5.29 7.30 2.56
N SER A 39 4.09 7.68 2.15
CA SER A 39 2.93 6.78 2.09
C SER A 39 3.18 5.58 1.18
N ARG A 40 3.79 5.82 0.01
CA ARG A 40 4.18 4.75 -0.92
C ARG A 40 5.19 3.79 -0.30
N LEU A 41 6.19 4.30 0.41
CA LEU A 41 7.15 3.46 1.16
C LEU A 41 6.46 2.59 2.20
N VAL A 42 5.50 3.14 2.94
CA VAL A 42 4.72 2.39 3.94
C VAL A 42 3.84 1.33 3.27
N ILE A 43 3.13 1.66 2.20
CA ILE A 43 2.32 0.69 1.43
C ILE A 43 3.19 -0.47 0.96
N ILE A 44 4.33 -0.19 0.32
CA ILE A 44 5.25 -1.24 -0.14
C ILE A 44 5.72 -2.10 1.04
N ASN A 45 6.09 -1.47 2.17
CA ASN A 45 6.53 -2.18 3.37
C ASN A 45 5.45 -3.12 3.95
N MET A 46 4.18 -2.70 3.93
CA MET A 46 3.06 -3.51 4.39
C MET A 46 2.78 -4.70 3.46
N LEU A 47 2.92 -4.52 2.15
CA LEU A 47 2.56 -5.53 1.16
C LEU A 47 3.70 -6.50 0.80
N LYS A 48 4.96 -6.12 1.01
CA LYS A 48 6.13 -6.94 0.62
C LYS A 48 6.24 -8.28 1.34
N GLN A 49 5.52 -8.47 2.43
CA GLN A 49 5.50 -9.74 3.17
C GLN A 49 4.70 -10.83 2.44
N SER A 50 3.78 -10.44 1.59
CA SER A 50 2.92 -11.35 0.81
C SER A 50 3.08 -11.22 -0.70
N LEU A 51 3.56 -10.08 -1.20
CA LEU A 51 3.72 -9.79 -2.63
C LEU A 51 5.17 -9.44 -2.97
N GLN A 52 5.61 -9.84 -4.16
CA GLN A 52 6.90 -9.38 -4.70
C GLN A 52 6.84 -7.90 -5.10
N LEU A 53 7.96 -7.20 -5.03
CA LEU A 53 8.04 -5.76 -5.31
C LEU A 53 7.52 -5.40 -6.70
N ASP A 54 7.82 -6.19 -7.72
CA ASP A 54 7.35 -5.95 -9.10
C ASP A 54 5.83 -6.12 -9.21
N THR A 55 5.23 -7.00 -8.40
CA THR A 55 3.76 -7.16 -8.31
C THR A 55 3.12 -5.96 -7.61
N ILE A 56 3.75 -5.45 -6.56
CA ILE A 56 3.30 -4.23 -5.85
C ILE A 56 3.38 -3.02 -6.79
N GLU A 57 4.48 -2.88 -7.52
CA GLU A 57 4.65 -1.80 -8.51
C GLU A 57 3.55 -1.86 -9.59
N LYS A 58 3.29 -3.05 -10.14
CA LYS A 58 2.21 -3.27 -11.11
C LYS A 58 0.83 -2.88 -10.54
N LEU A 59 0.57 -3.20 -9.27
CA LEU A 59 -0.67 -2.84 -8.59
C LEU A 59 -0.83 -1.32 -8.44
N LEU A 60 0.23 -0.63 -8.02
CA LEU A 60 0.22 0.83 -7.85
C LEU A 60 0.15 1.56 -9.20
N SER A 61 0.85 1.08 -10.22
CA SER A 61 0.79 1.63 -11.58
C SER A 61 -0.58 1.43 -12.24
N TYR A 62 -1.33 0.39 -11.86
CA TYR A 62 -2.69 0.18 -12.37
C TYR A 62 -3.64 1.32 -12.00
N ILE A 63 -3.39 2.01 -10.89
CA ILE A 63 -4.22 3.12 -10.43
C ILE A 63 -3.59 4.50 -10.71
N ASN A 64 -2.26 4.62 -10.63
CA ASN A 64 -1.56 5.89 -10.73
C ASN A 64 -0.58 5.99 -11.93
N GLY A 65 -0.62 5.04 -12.87
CA GLY A 65 0.19 5.12 -14.08
C GLY A 65 1.70 5.20 -13.80
N HIS A 66 2.36 6.20 -14.40
CA HIS A 66 3.81 6.38 -14.28
C HIS A 66 4.20 7.14 -13.02
N LEU A 67 5.22 6.65 -12.31
CA LEU A 67 5.69 7.15 -11.02
C LEU A 67 5.99 8.67 -10.95
N ASP A 68 6.48 9.25 -12.05
CA ASP A 68 6.86 10.67 -12.10
C ASP A 68 5.88 11.54 -12.90
N ASP A 69 4.79 10.97 -13.42
CA ASP A 69 3.74 11.69 -14.14
C ASP A 69 2.45 11.62 -13.30
N HIS A 70 2.12 12.75 -12.68
CA HIS A 70 0.92 12.86 -11.86
C HIS A 70 -0.34 13.25 -12.66
N ALA A 71 -0.22 13.42 -13.98
CA ALA A 71 -1.35 13.84 -14.82
C ALA A 71 -2.37 12.70 -14.99
N ASP A 72 -1.96 11.46 -14.86
CA ASP A 72 -2.78 10.24 -14.96
C ASP A 72 -3.09 9.59 -13.61
N ASP A 73 -2.65 10.20 -12.50
CA ASP A 73 -2.93 9.70 -11.16
C ASP A 73 -4.45 9.77 -10.88
N MET A 74 -5.00 8.64 -10.48
CA MET A 74 -6.41 8.56 -10.04
C MET A 74 -6.58 8.95 -8.57
N ILE A 75 -5.53 8.81 -7.78
CA ILE A 75 -5.51 9.10 -6.35
C ILE A 75 -4.07 9.31 -5.89
N THR A 76 -3.83 10.19 -4.92
CA THR A 76 -2.49 10.32 -4.34
C THR A 76 -2.12 9.09 -3.50
N ASP A 77 -0.83 8.81 -3.36
CA ASP A 77 -0.37 7.67 -2.53
C ASP A 77 -0.76 7.85 -1.06
N SER A 78 -0.84 9.09 -0.57
CA SER A 78 -1.29 9.40 0.79
C SER A 78 -2.79 9.16 1.00
N GLU A 79 -3.62 9.51 0.04
CA GLU A 79 -5.06 9.21 0.08
C GLU A 79 -5.32 7.70 -0.04
N LEU A 80 -4.60 7.01 -0.93
CA LEU A 80 -4.66 5.55 -1.06
C LEU A 80 -4.29 4.87 0.26
N TYR A 81 -3.21 5.31 0.91
CA TYR A 81 -2.78 4.80 2.20
C TYR A 81 -3.86 5.03 3.28
N HIS A 82 -4.45 6.23 3.32
CA HIS A 82 -5.52 6.56 4.26
C HIS A 82 -6.74 5.65 4.08
N LEU A 83 -7.20 5.43 2.85
CA LEU A 83 -8.31 4.52 2.55
C LEU A 83 -7.97 3.07 2.93
N PHE A 84 -6.76 2.62 2.63
CA PHE A 84 -6.29 1.28 2.97
C PHE A 84 -6.29 1.03 4.48
N VAL A 85 -5.71 1.94 5.25
CA VAL A 85 -5.70 1.84 6.73
C VAL A 85 -7.11 1.92 7.29
N SER A 86 -7.96 2.81 6.77
CA SER A 86 -9.36 2.92 7.19
C SER A 86 -10.14 1.62 6.93
N LEU A 87 -9.84 0.95 5.81
CA LEU A 87 -10.43 -0.35 5.49
C LEU A 87 -9.97 -1.43 6.47
N LEU A 88 -8.66 -1.49 6.78
CA LEU A 88 -8.12 -2.44 7.77
C LEU A 88 -8.73 -2.24 9.15
N ILE A 89 -8.92 -0.99 9.60
CA ILE A 89 -9.53 -0.67 10.90
C ILE A 89 -10.99 -1.13 10.96
N LYS A 90 -11.75 -0.95 9.86
CA LYS A 90 -13.17 -1.34 9.80
C LYS A 90 -13.38 -2.82 9.54
N HIS A 91 -12.37 -3.50 9.02
CA HIS A 91 -12.45 -4.92 8.72
C HIS A 91 -12.14 -5.73 9.98
N GLU A 92 -13.15 -6.39 10.52
CA GLU A 92 -13.05 -7.19 11.75
C GLU A 92 -12.43 -8.59 11.50
N GLY A 93 -11.21 -8.63 10.91
CA GLY A 93 -10.46 -9.87 10.75
C GLY A 93 -10.76 -10.67 9.47
N PHE A 94 -10.26 -11.91 9.42
CA PHE A 94 -10.17 -12.76 8.22
C PHE A 94 -11.48 -13.34 7.69
N SER A 95 -12.62 -13.06 8.29
CA SER A 95 -13.75 -13.97 8.19
C SER A 95 -14.63 -13.81 6.94
N ASP A 96 -14.54 -12.69 6.20
CA ASP A 96 -15.40 -12.50 5.04
C ASP A 96 -14.81 -11.56 3.98
N PHE A 97 -14.28 -12.14 2.91
CA PHE A 97 -13.79 -11.38 1.76
C PHE A 97 -14.88 -10.59 1.01
N ASN A 98 -16.15 -10.99 1.09
CA ASN A 98 -17.25 -10.23 0.52
C ASN A 98 -17.44 -8.91 1.26
N LYS A 99 -17.26 -8.91 2.58
CA LYS A 99 -17.30 -7.70 3.42
C LYS A 99 -16.22 -6.69 3.03
N THR A 100 -15.04 -7.15 2.60
CA THR A 100 -13.96 -6.28 2.12
C THR A 100 -14.42 -5.43 0.94
N LYS A 101 -15.11 -6.03 -0.02
CA LYS A 101 -15.62 -5.34 -1.20
C LYS A 101 -16.68 -4.29 -0.82
N GLU A 102 -17.61 -4.65 0.05
CA GLU A 102 -18.65 -3.72 0.53
C GLU A 102 -18.05 -2.53 1.28
N LEU A 103 -17.09 -2.78 2.18
CA LEU A 103 -16.39 -1.74 2.91
C LEU A 103 -15.56 -0.83 2.00
N ALA A 104 -14.88 -1.39 0.99
CA ALA A 104 -14.15 -0.59 0.00
C ALA A 104 -15.10 0.31 -0.79
N GLN A 105 -16.27 -0.17 -1.17
CA GLN A 105 -17.30 0.62 -1.83
C GLN A 105 -17.79 1.76 -0.94
N GLN A 106 -18.12 1.49 0.33
CA GLN A 106 -18.57 2.50 1.30
C GLN A 106 -17.50 3.57 1.55
N LEU A 107 -16.24 3.18 1.75
CA LEU A 107 -15.13 4.11 1.98
C LEU A 107 -14.85 5.01 0.77
N THR A 108 -15.18 4.57 -0.42
CA THR A 108 -14.99 5.33 -1.65
C THR A 108 -16.24 6.08 -2.11
N ASP A 109 -17.31 6.14 -1.31
CA ASP A 109 -18.55 6.82 -1.71
C ASP A 109 -18.36 8.33 -1.90
N THR A 110 -17.48 8.96 -1.15
CA THR A 110 -17.14 10.38 -1.30
C THR A 110 -16.00 10.64 -2.29
N TYR A 111 -15.38 9.59 -2.85
CA TYR A 111 -14.32 9.73 -3.81
C TYR A 111 -14.83 10.29 -5.13
N LYS A 112 -14.23 11.41 -5.55
CA LYS A 112 -14.55 12.05 -6.83
C LYS A 112 -13.69 11.47 -7.92
N GLU A 113 -14.29 10.71 -8.82
CA GLU A 113 -13.57 10.10 -9.95
C GLU A 113 -12.99 11.17 -10.87
N PRO A 114 -11.65 11.21 -11.06
CA PRO A 114 -11.05 12.07 -12.08
C PRO A 114 -11.32 11.57 -13.50
N LEU A 115 -11.52 10.25 -13.65
CA LEU A 115 -11.79 9.57 -14.91
C LEU A 115 -12.88 8.50 -14.71
N PRO A 116 -13.73 8.24 -15.72
CA PRO A 116 -14.74 7.18 -15.63
C PRO A 116 -14.12 5.81 -15.29
N GLY A 117 -14.67 5.14 -14.27
CA GLY A 117 -14.21 3.83 -13.82
C GLY A 117 -13.06 3.86 -12.81
N ALA A 118 -12.55 5.04 -12.42
CA ALA A 118 -11.49 5.18 -11.42
C ALA A 118 -11.92 4.60 -10.06
N LYS A 119 -13.16 4.83 -9.61
CA LYS A 119 -13.70 4.26 -8.37
C LYS A 119 -13.68 2.73 -8.40
N LYS A 120 -14.07 2.12 -9.50
CA LYS A 120 -14.06 0.65 -9.65
C LYS A 120 -12.64 0.10 -9.56
N ARG A 121 -11.65 0.76 -10.18
CA ARG A 121 -10.23 0.38 -10.08
C ARG A 121 -9.72 0.53 -8.66
N LEU A 122 -10.04 1.65 -8.00
CA LEU A 122 -9.66 1.93 -6.62
C LEU A 122 -10.20 0.86 -5.66
N CYS A 123 -11.49 0.51 -5.74
CA CYS A 123 -12.06 -0.56 -4.94
C CYS A 123 -11.32 -1.88 -5.15
N LYS A 124 -10.98 -2.22 -6.40
CA LYS A 124 -10.26 -3.45 -6.72
C LYS A 124 -8.84 -3.47 -6.14
N VAL A 125 -8.14 -2.34 -6.20
CA VAL A 125 -6.81 -2.18 -5.59
C VAL A 125 -6.90 -2.33 -4.07
N LEU A 126 -7.86 -1.69 -3.41
CA LEU A 126 -8.08 -1.80 -1.97
C LEU A 126 -8.41 -3.24 -1.54
N GLU A 127 -9.23 -3.98 -2.30
CA GLU A 127 -9.49 -5.40 -2.06
C GLU A 127 -8.21 -6.22 -2.10
N ILE A 128 -7.38 -6.04 -3.14
CA ILE A 128 -6.11 -6.77 -3.30
C ILE A 128 -5.15 -6.44 -2.17
N MET A 129 -4.98 -5.16 -1.83
CA MET A 129 -4.11 -4.71 -0.74
C MET A 129 -4.54 -5.32 0.60
N THR A 130 -5.84 -5.31 0.91
CA THR A 130 -6.39 -5.86 2.15
C THR A 130 -6.18 -7.36 2.25
N GLN A 131 -6.48 -8.12 1.19
CA GLN A 131 -6.26 -9.57 1.16
C GLN A 131 -4.78 -9.92 1.28
N SER A 132 -3.91 -9.15 0.63
CA SER A 132 -2.45 -9.34 0.71
C SER A 132 -1.94 -9.08 2.12
N TYR A 133 -2.42 -8.04 2.78
CA TYR A 133 -2.07 -7.73 4.17
C TYR A 133 -2.48 -8.87 5.12
N TYR A 134 -3.72 -9.35 5.04
CA TYR A 134 -4.18 -10.45 5.87
C TYR A 134 -3.48 -11.77 5.58
N SER A 135 -3.11 -12.03 4.33
CA SER A 135 -2.28 -13.19 3.98
C SER A 135 -0.94 -13.17 4.73
N ALA A 136 -0.29 -12.02 4.79
CA ALA A 136 0.95 -11.84 5.57
C ALA A 136 0.73 -12.03 7.07
N GLU A 137 -0.39 -11.53 7.61
CA GLU A 137 -0.73 -11.70 9.03
C GLU A 137 -1.02 -13.17 9.37
N LEU A 138 -1.71 -13.91 8.53
CA LEU A 138 -1.92 -15.35 8.70
C LEU A 138 -0.61 -16.14 8.69
N LYS A 139 0.28 -15.82 7.75
CA LYS A 139 1.62 -16.42 7.68
C LYS A 139 2.40 -16.15 8.97
N ARG A 140 2.42 -14.90 9.45
CA ARG A 140 3.08 -14.50 10.67
C ARG A 140 2.54 -15.27 11.89
N HIS A 141 1.22 -15.44 11.98
CA HIS A 141 0.59 -16.24 13.03
C HIS A 141 1.03 -17.69 13.00
N ALA A 142 1.07 -18.31 11.81
CA ALA A 142 1.54 -19.68 11.67
C ALA A 142 3.02 -19.82 12.10
N GLU A 143 3.87 -18.86 11.74
CA GLU A 143 5.28 -18.83 12.17
C GLU A 143 5.43 -18.72 13.70
N ILE A 144 4.58 -17.92 14.37
CA ILE A 144 4.56 -17.85 15.84
C ILE A 144 4.20 -19.20 16.44
N LEU A 145 3.14 -19.86 15.95
CA LEU A 145 2.75 -21.18 16.44
C LEU A 145 3.85 -22.24 16.20
N MET A 146 4.60 -22.14 15.13
CA MET A 146 5.75 -23.03 14.89
C MET A 146 6.82 -22.89 15.97
N CYS A 147 7.07 -21.67 16.47
CA CYS A 147 8.03 -21.46 17.56
C CYS A 147 7.58 -22.06 18.90
N GLU A 148 6.32 -22.43 19.06
CA GLU A 148 5.79 -23.07 20.26
C GLU A 148 5.99 -24.60 20.25
N LEU A 149 6.47 -25.18 19.15
CA LEU A 149 6.72 -26.61 19.01
C LEU A 149 8.09 -27.06 19.54
N ASP A 150 8.99 -26.11 19.82
CA ASP A 150 10.32 -26.34 20.37
C ASP A 150 10.30 -26.20 21.91
#